data_fd8faad11986963c356493646783ee6c
#
_entry.id   fd8faad11986963c356493646783ee6c
#
_cell.length_a   1.000
_cell.length_b   1.000
_cell.length_c   1.000
_cell.angle_alpha   90.00
_cell.angle_beta   90.00
_cell.angle_gamma   90.00
#
_symmetry.space_group_name_H-M   'P 1'
#
loop_
_entity.id
_entity.type
_entity.pdbx_description
1 polymer ?
#
loop_
_entity_poly.entity_id
_entity_poly.type
_entity_poly.pdbx_seq_one_letter_code
_entity_poly.pdbx_strand_id
1 'polypeptide(L)'
;MEQIYKYPRTRHVEGSRKQAGDEDLNSVKFEEIRGKYLVLEEKIDGANSGISFGENGQMYLQSRGHFLNGGYGERQFDLLKMWAECFRERLWQVLGSRYLMYG
;
A
#
# COMPACT_ATOMS: atom_id res chain seq x y z
N MET A 1 18.18 -3.89 -9.81
CA MET A 1 16.88 -4.42 -9.41
C MET A 1 16.31 -3.58 -8.28
N GLU A 2 15.04 -3.26 -8.36
CA GLU A 2 14.42 -2.41 -7.38
C GLU A 2 14.19 -3.14 -6.05
N GLN A 3 14.30 -2.41 -4.96
CA GLN A 3 14.04 -2.95 -3.64
C GLN A 3 12.55 -2.87 -3.32
N ILE A 4 12.04 -3.90 -2.63
CA ILE A 4 10.68 -3.87 -2.11
C ILE A 4 10.60 -2.94 -0.90
N TYR A 5 9.66 -2.02 -0.95
CA TYR A 5 9.30 -1.19 0.19
C TYR A 5 7.86 -1.54 0.59
N LYS A 6 7.72 -2.15 1.76
CA LYS A 6 6.41 -2.60 2.23
C LYS A 6 5.55 -1.43 2.67
N TYR A 7 4.24 -1.58 2.51
CA TYR A 7 3.28 -0.62 3.05
C TYR A 7 3.51 -0.50 4.56
N PRO A 8 3.64 0.72 5.08
CA PRO A 8 3.83 0.91 6.52
C PRO A 8 2.67 0.34 7.31
N ARG A 9 3.00 -0.35 8.40
CA ARG A 9 1.98 -0.89 9.30
C ARG A 9 1.45 0.24 10.17
N THR A 10 0.14 0.27 10.36
CA THR A 10 -0.52 1.27 11.18
C THR A 10 -0.97 0.66 12.50
N ARG A 11 -0.92 1.47 13.56
CA ARG A 11 -1.35 1.03 14.89
C ARG A 11 -2.86 1.09 14.98
N HIS A 12 -3.42 0.19 15.77
CA HIS A 12 -4.84 0.18 16.07
C HIS A 12 -5.15 1.15 17.22
N VAL A 13 -6.35 1.72 17.20
CA VAL A 13 -6.84 2.47 18.35
C VAL A 13 -7.24 1.45 19.43
N GLU A 14 -7.03 1.80 20.71
CA GLU A 14 -7.37 0.91 21.81
C GLU A 14 -8.82 0.44 21.71
N GLY A 15 -9.03 -0.82 22.06
CA GLY A 15 -10.33 -1.46 21.95
C GLY A 15 -10.63 -2.02 20.58
N SER A 16 -9.79 -1.77 19.58
CA SER A 16 -9.96 -2.32 18.25
C SER A 16 -9.61 -3.80 18.22
N ARG A 17 -10.30 -4.53 17.34
CA ARG A 17 -9.99 -5.93 17.08
C ARG A 17 -8.74 -6.02 16.22
N LYS A 18 -7.71 -6.71 16.70
CA LYS A 18 -6.50 -6.94 15.93
C LYS A 18 -6.64 -8.20 15.10
N GLN A 19 -6.04 -8.19 13.90
CA GLN A 19 -5.96 -9.38 13.07
C GLN A 19 -4.68 -10.15 13.36
N ALA A 20 -4.63 -11.41 12.90
CA ALA A 20 -3.44 -12.21 12.99
C ALA A 20 -2.25 -11.49 12.33
N GLY A 21 -1.13 -11.45 13.01
CA GLY A 21 0.06 -10.75 12.57
C GLY A 21 0.21 -9.32 13.10
N ASP A 22 -0.82 -8.79 13.76
CA ASP A 22 -0.76 -7.44 14.34
C ASP A 22 -0.56 -7.45 15.85
N GLU A 23 -0.35 -8.61 16.44
CA GLU A 23 -0.24 -8.76 17.90
C GLU A 23 0.95 -8.02 18.48
N ASP A 24 1.99 -7.81 17.69
CA ASP A 24 3.20 -7.12 18.09
C ASP A 24 3.09 -5.60 18.02
N LEU A 25 1.99 -5.07 17.47
CA LEU A 25 1.78 -3.64 17.37
C LEU A 25 1.15 -3.10 18.65
N ASN A 26 1.71 -2.01 19.15
CA ASN A 26 1.10 -1.31 20.26
C ASN A 26 -0.13 -0.55 19.79
N SER A 27 -1.15 -0.55 20.62
CA SER A 27 -2.35 0.25 20.34
C SER A 27 -2.11 1.71 20.67
N VAL A 28 -2.80 2.59 19.95
CA VAL A 28 -2.85 4.02 20.27
C VAL A 28 -3.98 4.22 21.29
N LYS A 29 -3.65 4.86 22.42
CA LYS A 29 -4.64 5.16 23.44
C LYS A 29 -5.48 6.37 23.02
N PHE A 30 -6.75 6.39 23.43
CA PHE A 30 -7.62 7.53 23.15
C PHE A 30 -7.05 8.84 23.68
N GLU A 31 -6.35 8.79 24.81
CA GLU A 31 -5.73 10.00 25.37
C GLU A 31 -4.68 10.60 24.42
N GLU A 32 -4.00 9.79 23.62
CA GLU A 32 -2.98 10.26 22.69
C GLU A 32 -3.57 11.05 21.52
N ILE A 33 -4.83 10.80 21.18
CA ILE A 33 -5.49 11.46 20.05
C ILE A 33 -6.54 12.48 20.49
N ARG A 34 -6.76 12.58 21.79
CA ARG A 34 -7.73 13.52 22.35
C ARG A 34 -7.36 14.96 22.04
N GLY A 35 -8.34 15.72 21.60
CA GLY A 35 -8.13 17.14 21.28
C GLY A 35 -7.43 17.40 19.96
N LYS A 36 -7.10 16.37 19.22
CA LYS A 36 -6.45 16.50 17.91
C LYS A 36 -7.48 16.50 16.80
N TYR A 37 -7.14 17.18 15.72
CA TYR A 37 -7.94 17.10 14.51
C TYR A 37 -7.85 15.68 13.94
N LEU A 38 -9.01 15.04 13.74
CA LEU A 38 -9.09 13.68 13.25
C LEU A 38 -9.91 13.59 11.98
N VAL A 39 -9.48 12.73 11.08
CA VAL A 39 -10.27 12.36 9.91
C VAL A 39 -10.68 10.90 10.09
N LEU A 40 -11.98 10.65 10.06
CA LEU A 40 -12.53 9.30 10.15
C LEU A 40 -13.00 8.88 8.77
N GLU A 41 -12.51 7.73 8.34
CA GLU A 41 -12.83 7.19 7.02
C GLU A 41 -13.21 5.73 7.15
N GLU A 42 -14.08 5.27 6.25
CA GLU A 42 -14.36 3.86 6.11
C GLU A 42 -13.10 3.14 5.61
N LYS A 43 -12.76 2.05 6.26
CA LYS A 43 -11.63 1.22 5.83
C LYS A 43 -12.15 0.11 4.94
N ILE A 44 -11.80 0.18 3.66
CA ILE A 44 -12.16 -0.85 2.69
C ILE A 44 -11.19 -2.01 2.85
N ASP A 45 -11.74 -3.21 2.97
CA ASP A 45 -10.93 -4.42 3.05
C ASP A 45 -10.41 -4.78 1.66
N GLY A 46 -9.13 -5.14 1.59
CA GLY A 46 -8.50 -5.49 0.33
C GLY A 46 -7.04 -5.83 0.52
N ALA A 47 -6.37 -6.13 -0.57
CA ALA A 47 -4.95 -6.43 -0.56
C ALA A 47 -4.13 -5.15 -0.73
N ASN A 48 -3.06 -5.04 0.05
CA ASN A 48 -2.13 -3.93 -0.13
C ASN A 48 -1.42 -4.05 -1.46
N SER A 49 -1.28 -2.93 -2.14
CA SER A 49 -0.57 -2.88 -3.41
C SER A 49 0.29 -1.62 -3.50
N GLY A 50 1.24 -1.63 -4.41
CA GLY A 50 2.09 -0.48 -4.64
C GLY A 50 2.49 -0.36 -6.09
N ILE A 51 2.74 0.87 -6.52
CA ILE A 51 3.19 1.19 -7.86
C ILE A 51 4.44 2.05 -7.74
N SER A 52 5.50 1.65 -8.42
CA SER A 52 6.74 2.41 -8.47
C SER A 52 7.38 2.29 -9.84
N PHE A 53 8.40 3.10 -10.08
CA PHE A 53 9.12 3.09 -11.35
C PHE A 53 10.62 3.06 -11.10
N GLY A 54 11.32 2.34 -11.95
CA GLY A 54 12.77 2.41 -12.00
C GLY A 54 13.25 3.68 -12.68
N GLU A 55 14.56 3.93 -12.61
CA GLU A 55 15.15 5.13 -13.19
C GLU A 55 14.95 5.23 -14.71
N ASN A 56 14.80 4.07 -15.36
CA ASN A 56 14.55 3.99 -16.79
C ASN A 56 13.06 4.09 -17.16
N GLY A 57 12.20 4.37 -16.19
CA GLY A 57 10.76 4.48 -16.44
C GLY A 57 10.02 3.17 -16.47
N GLN A 58 10.66 2.05 -16.12
CA GLN A 58 9.97 0.77 -16.05
C GLN A 58 9.04 0.72 -14.83
N MET A 59 7.78 0.37 -15.07
CA MET A 59 6.78 0.28 -14.00
C MET A 59 6.88 -1.04 -13.25
N TYR A 60 6.82 -0.95 -11.93
CA TYR A 60 6.77 -2.10 -11.04
C TYR A 60 5.49 -2.03 -10.23
N LEU A 61 4.79 -3.15 -10.19
CA LEU A 61 3.65 -3.33 -9.32
C LEU A 61 4.03 -4.32 -8.23
N GLN A 62 3.54 -4.10 -7.04
CA GLN A 62 3.85 -4.99 -5.92
C GLN A 62 2.62 -5.27 -5.07
N SER A 63 2.61 -6.44 -4.47
CA SER A 63 1.79 -6.75 -3.32
C SER A 63 2.53 -6.27 -2.07
N ARG A 64 2.08 -6.63 -0.91
CA ARG A 64 2.71 -6.22 0.34
C ARG A 64 4.20 -6.61 0.40
N GLY A 65 4.56 -7.79 -0.06
CA GLY A 65 5.93 -8.29 0.08
C GLY A 65 6.59 -8.78 -1.19
N HIS A 66 5.91 -8.73 -2.32
CA HIS A 66 6.40 -9.28 -3.57
C HIS A 66 6.10 -8.38 -4.75
N PHE A 67 7.02 -8.33 -5.70
CA PHE A 67 6.69 -7.75 -7.00
C PHE A 67 5.73 -8.68 -7.74
N LEU A 68 4.77 -8.07 -8.45
CA LEU A 68 3.84 -8.81 -9.30
C LEU A 68 4.51 -9.08 -10.63
N ASN A 69 4.64 -10.36 -10.98
CA ASN A 69 5.39 -10.77 -12.17
C ASN A 69 4.58 -11.69 -13.09
N GLY A 70 3.26 -11.74 -12.89
CA GLY A 70 2.38 -12.57 -13.72
C GLY A 70 2.23 -14.01 -13.24
N GLY A 71 2.75 -14.33 -12.06
CA GLY A 71 2.67 -15.69 -11.52
C GLY A 71 1.29 -16.09 -11.04
N TYR A 72 1.20 -17.34 -10.61
CA TYR A 72 -0.01 -17.90 -10.02
C TYR A 72 -0.37 -17.14 -8.75
N GLY A 73 -1.66 -16.94 -8.54
CA GLY A 73 -2.15 -16.28 -7.32
C GLY A 73 -2.21 -14.77 -7.40
N GLU A 74 -1.94 -14.19 -8.57
CA GLU A 74 -2.00 -12.74 -8.76
C GLU A 74 -3.32 -12.25 -9.35
N ARG A 75 -4.32 -13.13 -9.49
CA ARG A 75 -5.60 -12.77 -10.12
C ARG A 75 -6.31 -11.63 -9.42
N GLN A 76 -6.18 -11.55 -8.11
CA GLN A 76 -6.78 -10.46 -7.34
C GLN A 76 -6.23 -9.09 -7.70
N PHE A 77 -5.09 -9.04 -8.39
CA PHE A 77 -4.47 -7.80 -8.82
C PHE A 77 -4.72 -7.47 -10.30
N ASP A 78 -5.55 -8.26 -11.00
CA ASP A 78 -5.75 -8.06 -12.45
C ASP A 78 -6.30 -6.67 -12.76
N LEU A 79 -7.25 -6.17 -11.97
CA LEU A 79 -7.78 -4.83 -12.17
C LEU A 79 -6.72 -3.76 -11.93
N LEU A 80 -5.88 -3.94 -10.92
CA LEU A 80 -4.76 -3.04 -10.68
C LEU A 80 -3.81 -3.00 -11.87
N LYS A 81 -3.49 -4.17 -12.41
CA LYS A 81 -2.60 -4.26 -13.57
C LYS A 81 -3.17 -3.52 -14.78
N MET A 82 -4.45 -3.72 -15.06
CA MET A 82 -5.12 -3.04 -16.17
C MET A 82 -5.17 -1.53 -15.95
N TRP A 83 -5.56 -1.11 -14.78
CA TRP A 83 -5.65 0.29 -14.42
C TRP A 83 -4.28 0.98 -14.51
N ALA A 84 -3.27 0.36 -13.94
CA ALA A 84 -1.92 0.92 -13.94
C ALA A 84 -1.36 1.03 -15.36
N GLU A 85 -1.64 0.07 -16.22
CA GLU A 85 -1.20 0.11 -17.60
C GLU A 85 -1.88 1.23 -18.37
N CYS A 86 -3.17 1.46 -18.14
CA CYS A 86 -3.90 2.57 -18.77
C CYS A 86 -3.35 3.93 -18.37
N PHE A 87 -2.88 4.07 -17.14
CA PHE A 87 -2.40 5.35 -16.60
C PHE A 87 -0.87 5.41 -16.46
N ARG A 88 -0.17 4.48 -17.06
CA ARG A 88 1.27 4.31 -16.90
C ARG A 88 2.05 5.59 -17.13
N GLU A 89 1.81 6.25 -18.23
CA GLU A 89 2.56 7.46 -18.57
C GLU A 89 2.27 8.59 -17.58
N ARG A 90 1.03 8.74 -17.20
CA ARG A 90 0.63 9.73 -16.23
C ARG A 90 1.20 9.46 -14.85
N LEU A 91 1.19 8.19 -14.45
CA LEU A 91 1.81 7.78 -13.19
C LEU A 91 3.31 8.06 -13.20
N TRP A 92 3.97 7.78 -14.32
CA TRP A 92 5.39 8.08 -14.47
C TRP A 92 5.68 9.57 -14.30
N GLN A 93 4.87 10.42 -14.90
CA GLN A 93 5.03 11.87 -14.81
C GLN A 93 4.89 12.37 -13.37
N VAL A 94 4.00 11.75 -12.59
CA VAL A 94 3.73 12.17 -11.21
C VAL A 94 4.74 11.56 -10.24
N LEU A 95 4.98 10.27 -10.36
CA LEU A 95 5.80 9.53 -9.39
C LEU A 95 7.29 9.61 -9.69
N GLY A 96 7.65 9.58 -10.99
CA GLY A 96 9.05 9.43 -11.36
C GLY A 96 9.64 8.20 -10.72
N SER A 97 10.96 8.17 -10.58
CA SER A 97 11.66 7.10 -9.89
C SER A 97 11.80 7.35 -8.39
N ARG A 98 11.19 8.43 -7.88
CA ARG A 98 11.37 8.89 -6.50
C ARG A 98 10.28 8.45 -5.56
N TYR A 99 9.08 8.22 -6.04
CA TYR A 99 7.92 7.99 -5.20
C TYR A 99 7.32 6.62 -5.43
N LEU A 100 6.81 6.03 -4.36
CA LEU A 100 6.07 4.79 -4.38
C LEU A 100 4.65 5.09 -3.92
N MET A 101 3.67 4.74 -4.75
CA MET A 101 2.26 4.91 -4.41
C MET A 101 1.71 3.61 -3.84
N TYR A 102 1.14 3.70 -2.64
CA TYR A 102 0.50 2.57 -1.98
C TYR A 102 -1.03 2.69 -2.04
N GLY A 103 -1.68 1.54 -2.05
CA GLY A 103 -3.13 1.49 -1.95
C GLY A 103 -3.67 0.13 -1.57
#